data_1d9a806c4144e8c5e2dc321215ee28e7
#
_entry.id   1d9a806c4144e8c5e2dc321215ee28e7
#
_cell.length_a   1.000
_cell.length_b   1.000
_cell.length_c   1.000
_cell.angle_alpha   90.00
_cell.angle_beta   90.00
_cell.angle_gamma   90.00
#
_symmetry.space_group_name_H-M   'P 1'
#
loop_
_entity.id
_entity.type
_entity.pdbx_description
1 polymer ?
#
loop_
_entity_poly.entity_id
_entity_poly.type
_entity_poly.pdbx_seq_one_letter_code
_entity_poly.pdbx_strand_id
1 'polypeptide(L)'
;PDKSITGSTDSSHMEKWKKYFNMTWNNEVCYGGYVDPDLMKIVLSQMIEEAGVNLYLHSLCCRAITDAGTVKGVCFESKEGRKAVMAKTVIDCSGDGDIFASAGAEFEIDLSSMQAASRDTDILHDVSRTASLALVYRFGGADYERYADYAATNPQQLKKHEQNLQQIAGYALKIFPTSRNDVVWVDN
;
A
#
# COMPACT_ATOMS: atom_id res chain seq x y z
N PRO A 1 -3.38 -15.79 15.75
CA PRO A 1 -2.63 -15.22 14.63
C PRO A 1 -1.29 -15.94 14.51
N ASP A 2 -0.88 -16.19 13.29
CA ASP A 2 0.38 -16.84 12.99
C ASP A 2 1.55 -15.94 13.44
N LYS A 3 2.50 -16.52 14.16
CA LYS A 3 3.71 -15.83 14.64
C LYS A 3 4.53 -15.19 13.50
N SER A 4 4.36 -15.72 12.28
CA SER A 4 5.03 -15.20 11.08
C SER A 4 4.60 -13.78 10.69
N ILE A 5 3.40 -13.35 11.11
CA ILE A 5 2.82 -12.06 10.69
C ILE A 5 3.36 -10.88 11.51
N THR A 6 3.66 -11.10 12.78
CA THR A 6 4.10 -10.02 13.67
C THR A 6 5.60 -10.03 13.95
N GLY A 7 6.30 -11.11 13.60
CA GLY A 7 7.69 -11.32 13.99
C GLY A 7 7.92 -11.41 15.51
N SER A 8 6.87 -11.28 16.31
CA SER A 8 6.94 -11.33 17.78
C SER A 8 6.55 -12.68 18.32
N THR A 9 7.33 -13.18 19.27
CA THR A 9 7.00 -14.37 20.06
C THR A 9 6.35 -14.03 21.40
N ASP A 10 6.25 -12.75 21.74
CA ASP A 10 5.64 -12.27 22.97
C ASP A 10 4.10 -12.25 22.82
N SER A 11 3.44 -13.08 23.64
CA SER A 11 1.97 -13.19 23.63
C SER A 11 1.27 -11.90 24.07
N SER A 12 1.88 -11.11 24.97
CA SER A 12 1.32 -9.85 25.43
C SER A 12 1.33 -8.81 24.30
N HIS A 13 2.39 -8.78 23.52
CA HIS A 13 2.49 -7.96 22.32
C HIS A 13 1.46 -8.38 21.26
N MET A 14 1.28 -9.68 21.04
CA MET A 14 0.30 -10.23 20.12
C MET A 14 -1.14 -9.82 20.51
N GLU A 15 -1.48 -9.94 21.81
CA GLU A 15 -2.81 -9.53 22.29
C GLU A 15 -3.04 -8.01 22.13
N LYS A 16 -2.03 -7.19 22.43
CA LYS A 16 -2.10 -5.75 22.21
C LYS A 16 -2.38 -5.41 20.74
N TRP A 17 -1.74 -6.13 19.81
CA TRP A 17 -1.85 -5.86 18.38
C TRP A 17 -3.06 -6.53 17.70
N LYS A 18 -3.70 -7.53 18.32
CA LYS A 18 -4.91 -8.17 17.75
C LYS A 18 -6.00 -7.19 17.36
N LYS A 19 -6.21 -6.16 18.14
CA LYS A 19 -7.22 -5.13 17.86
C LYS A 19 -6.85 -4.22 16.68
N TYR A 20 -5.61 -4.28 16.20
CA TYR A 20 -5.10 -3.51 15.07
C TYR A 20 -5.01 -4.34 13.78
N PHE A 21 -5.30 -5.65 13.86
CA PHE A 21 -5.28 -6.57 12.74
C PHE A 21 -6.70 -6.96 12.37
N ASN A 22 -7.28 -6.28 11.39
CA ASN A 22 -8.52 -6.77 10.81
C ASN A 22 -8.72 -6.16 9.42
N MET A 23 -8.31 -6.90 8.40
CA MET A 23 -8.74 -6.58 7.04
C MET A 23 -9.56 -7.74 6.50
N THR A 24 -10.81 -7.45 6.16
CA THR A 24 -11.60 -8.30 5.28
C THR A 24 -11.53 -7.72 3.87
N TRP A 25 -11.08 -8.53 2.93
CA TRP A 25 -11.13 -8.22 1.51
C TRP A 25 -12.04 -9.23 0.84
N ASN A 26 -13.05 -8.76 0.08
CA ASN A 26 -14.04 -9.62 -0.58
C ASN A 26 -14.72 -10.67 0.33
N ASN A 27 -15.05 -10.32 1.57
CA ASN A 27 -15.55 -11.22 2.59
C ASN A 27 -14.60 -12.38 2.99
N GLU A 28 -13.37 -12.34 2.56
CA GLU A 28 -12.34 -13.26 3.01
C GLU A 28 -11.49 -12.59 4.09
N VAL A 29 -11.09 -13.36 5.10
CA VAL A 29 -10.19 -12.85 6.16
C VAL A 29 -8.79 -12.80 5.61
N CYS A 30 -8.34 -11.60 5.23
CA CYS A 30 -6.94 -11.36 4.91
C CYS A 30 -6.22 -10.88 6.17
N TYR A 31 -5.09 -11.48 6.47
CA TYR A 31 -4.21 -11.01 7.54
C TYR A 31 -3.42 -9.80 7.02
N GLY A 32 -3.78 -8.62 7.48
CA GLY A 32 -3.03 -7.39 7.23
C GLY A 32 -2.40 -6.90 8.53
N GLY A 33 -1.17 -6.41 8.46
CA GLY A 33 -0.51 -5.75 9.58
C GLY A 33 -0.27 -4.28 9.24
N TYR A 34 -0.54 -3.40 10.19
CA TYR A 34 -0.13 -2.01 10.07
C TYR A 34 1.34 -1.89 10.46
N VAL A 35 2.10 -1.24 9.61
CA VAL A 35 3.52 -0.98 9.86
C VAL A 35 3.77 0.52 9.88
N ASP A 36 4.71 0.96 10.69
CA ASP A 36 5.21 2.33 10.61
C ASP A 36 6.05 2.46 9.33
N PRO A 37 5.66 3.34 8.39
CA PRO A 37 6.36 3.44 7.11
C PRO A 37 7.82 3.86 7.23
N ASP A 38 8.17 4.63 8.24
CA ASP A 38 9.58 5.06 8.42
C ASP A 38 10.43 3.92 8.96
N LEU A 39 9.91 3.14 9.90
CA LEU A 39 10.59 1.93 10.36
C LEU A 39 10.71 0.90 9.22
N MET A 40 9.67 0.76 8.40
CA MET A 40 9.72 -0.13 7.22
C MET A 40 10.82 0.28 6.26
N LYS A 41 10.98 1.58 5.96
CA LYS A 41 12.08 2.07 5.12
C LYS A 41 13.46 1.71 5.68
N ILE A 42 13.64 1.82 6.99
CA ILE A 42 14.91 1.46 7.65
C ILE A 42 15.18 -0.04 7.49
N VAL A 43 14.19 -0.87 7.80
CA VAL A 43 14.33 -2.34 7.70
C VAL A 43 14.61 -2.77 6.27
N LEU A 44 13.87 -2.23 5.29
CA LEU A 44 14.08 -2.55 3.87
C LEU A 44 15.48 -2.10 3.40
N SER A 45 15.96 -0.93 3.86
CA SER A 45 17.31 -0.48 3.54
C SER A 45 18.39 -1.40 4.09
N GLN A 46 18.22 -1.88 5.32
CA GLN A 46 19.13 -2.86 5.93
C GLN A 46 19.13 -4.19 5.16
N MET A 47 17.95 -4.70 4.81
CA MET A 47 17.83 -5.94 4.02
C MET A 47 18.53 -5.84 2.65
N ILE A 48 18.41 -4.70 1.98
CA ILE A 48 19.07 -4.43 0.69
C ILE A 48 20.59 -4.39 0.86
N GLU A 49 21.08 -3.74 1.91
CA GLU A 49 22.50 -3.66 2.23
C GLU A 49 23.07 -5.06 2.56
N GLU A 50 22.39 -5.84 3.40
CA GLU A 50 22.76 -7.22 3.75
C GLU A 50 22.81 -8.13 2.52
N ALA A 51 21.89 -7.92 1.57
CA ALA A 51 21.84 -8.69 0.32
C ALA A 51 22.88 -8.23 -0.72
N GLY A 52 23.64 -7.15 -0.45
CA GLY A 52 24.62 -6.60 -1.38
C GLY A 52 24.03 -6.06 -2.67
N VAL A 53 22.80 -5.57 -2.63
CA VAL A 53 22.09 -5.03 -3.79
C VAL A 53 22.46 -3.58 -4.04
N ASN A 54 22.71 -3.22 -5.30
CA ASN A 54 22.91 -1.82 -5.68
C ASN A 54 21.57 -1.08 -5.71
N LEU A 55 21.38 -0.15 -4.79
CA LEU A 55 20.16 0.64 -4.64
C LEU A 55 20.32 2.01 -5.30
N TYR A 56 19.40 2.35 -6.19
CA TYR A 56 19.29 3.67 -6.83
C TYR A 56 18.06 4.39 -6.32
N LEU A 57 18.21 5.23 -5.29
CA LEU A 57 17.13 6.06 -4.77
C LEU A 57 16.91 7.30 -5.64
N HIS A 58 15.72 7.91 -5.52
CA HIS A 58 15.33 9.10 -6.30
C HIS A 58 15.54 8.92 -7.81
N SER A 59 15.26 7.72 -8.28
CA SER A 59 15.40 7.31 -9.67
C SER A 59 14.06 6.86 -10.21
N LEU A 60 13.59 7.52 -11.27
CA LEU A 60 12.34 7.19 -11.94
C LEU A 60 12.64 6.28 -13.13
N CYS A 61 12.20 5.04 -13.11
CA CYS A 61 12.27 4.15 -14.27
C CYS A 61 11.31 4.65 -15.36
N CYS A 62 11.85 4.92 -16.56
CA CYS A 62 11.11 5.57 -17.63
C CYS A 62 10.71 4.62 -18.75
N ARG A 63 11.54 3.62 -19.03
CA ARG A 63 11.28 2.67 -20.11
C ARG A 63 12.19 1.45 -20.08
N ALA A 64 11.71 0.37 -20.66
CA ALA A 64 12.53 -0.80 -20.98
C ALA A 64 13.51 -0.51 -22.12
N ILE A 65 14.66 -1.17 -22.10
CA ILE A 65 15.58 -1.31 -23.22
C ILE A 65 15.31 -2.68 -23.84
N THR A 66 14.88 -2.69 -25.07
CA THR A 66 14.53 -3.93 -25.78
C THR A 66 15.40 -4.15 -27.01
N ASP A 67 15.69 -5.39 -27.33
CA ASP A 67 16.35 -5.83 -28.54
C ASP A 67 15.67 -7.10 -29.05
N ALA A 68 15.21 -7.07 -30.30
CA ALA A 68 14.51 -8.18 -30.97
C ALA A 68 13.40 -8.81 -30.08
N GLY A 69 12.58 -7.98 -29.42
CA GLY A 69 11.48 -8.44 -28.55
C GLY A 69 11.91 -8.94 -27.16
N THR A 70 13.20 -8.83 -26.84
CA THR A 70 13.72 -9.23 -25.52
C THR A 70 14.11 -8.01 -24.71
N VAL A 71 13.68 -7.95 -23.44
CA VAL A 71 14.10 -6.90 -22.51
C VAL A 71 15.55 -7.14 -22.11
N LYS A 72 16.41 -6.13 -22.28
CA LYS A 72 17.85 -6.16 -21.98
C LYS A 72 18.23 -5.29 -20.78
N GLY A 73 17.33 -4.43 -20.33
CA GLY A 73 17.60 -3.51 -19.24
C GLY A 73 16.51 -2.44 -19.10
N VAL A 74 16.81 -1.43 -18.31
CA VAL A 74 15.91 -0.29 -18.07
C VAL A 74 16.66 1.04 -18.15
N CYS A 75 15.96 2.06 -18.62
CA CYS A 75 16.38 3.46 -18.50
C CYS A 75 15.68 4.11 -17.31
N PHE A 76 16.41 4.93 -16.58
CA PHE A 76 15.87 5.73 -15.49
C PHE A 76 16.42 7.15 -15.50
N GLU A 77 15.64 8.07 -14.95
CA GLU A 77 16.01 9.47 -14.73
C GLU A 77 16.37 9.69 -13.27
N SER A 78 17.39 10.46 -13.03
CA SER A 78 17.79 10.90 -11.69
C SER A 78 18.30 12.35 -11.76
N LYS A 79 18.68 12.95 -10.63
CA LYS A 79 19.31 14.27 -10.64
C LYS A 79 20.64 14.32 -11.41
N GLU A 80 21.29 13.19 -11.62
CA GLU A 80 22.49 13.06 -12.42
C GLU A 80 22.22 12.88 -13.92
N GLY A 81 20.95 12.94 -14.32
CA GLY A 81 20.49 12.75 -15.69
C GLY A 81 20.03 11.31 -15.97
N ARG A 82 19.86 11.05 -17.26
CA ARG A 82 19.41 9.74 -17.75
C ARG A 82 20.51 8.72 -17.70
N LYS A 83 20.19 7.56 -17.15
CA LYS A 83 21.08 6.41 -17.04
C LYS A 83 20.39 5.14 -17.50
N ALA A 84 21.17 4.10 -17.73
CA ALA A 84 20.67 2.77 -18.09
C ALA A 84 21.35 1.70 -17.23
N VAL A 85 20.58 0.69 -16.88
CA VAL A 85 21.09 -0.54 -16.26
C VAL A 85 20.74 -1.71 -17.19
N MET A 86 21.76 -2.45 -17.61
CA MET A 86 21.61 -3.68 -18.38
C MET A 86 21.45 -4.85 -17.42
N ALA A 87 20.53 -5.77 -17.73
CA ALA A 87 20.23 -6.92 -16.87
C ALA A 87 19.84 -8.13 -17.73
N LYS A 88 20.10 -9.33 -17.21
CA LYS A 88 19.63 -10.59 -17.82
C LYS A 88 18.13 -10.80 -17.60
N THR A 89 17.61 -10.30 -16.48
CA THR A 89 16.20 -10.38 -16.09
C THR A 89 15.79 -9.05 -15.49
N VAL A 90 14.63 -8.56 -15.87
CA VAL A 90 14.01 -7.34 -15.31
C VAL A 90 12.69 -7.73 -14.65
N ILE A 91 12.49 -7.28 -13.43
CA ILE A 91 11.24 -7.44 -12.67
C ILE A 91 10.64 -6.05 -12.51
N ASP A 92 9.45 -5.86 -13.07
CA ASP A 92 8.72 -4.60 -12.95
C ASP A 92 7.89 -4.61 -11.65
N CYS A 93 8.25 -3.71 -10.75
CA CYS A 93 7.54 -3.42 -9.51
C CYS A 93 7.20 -1.92 -9.41
N SER A 94 7.00 -1.24 -10.54
CA SER A 94 6.72 0.21 -10.61
C SER A 94 5.36 0.59 -10.01
N GLY A 95 4.48 -0.38 -9.80
CA GLY A 95 3.11 -0.18 -9.31
C GLY A 95 2.12 -0.06 -10.47
N ASP A 96 2.44 0.72 -11.49
CA ASP A 96 1.57 0.95 -12.66
C ASP A 96 1.97 0.13 -13.91
N GLY A 97 3.04 -0.66 -13.83
CA GLY A 97 3.52 -1.49 -14.93
C GLY A 97 4.20 -0.68 -16.05
N ASP A 98 4.85 0.45 -15.72
CA ASP A 98 5.45 1.35 -16.70
C ASP A 98 6.50 0.68 -17.57
N ILE A 99 7.34 -0.16 -16.97
CA ILE A 99 8.40 -0.86 -17.70
C ILE A 99 7.81 -1.97 -18.56
N PHE A 100 6.84 -2.70 -18.04
CA PHE A 100 6.10 -3.74 -18.72
C PHE A 100 5.40 -3.18 -19.99
N ALA A 101 4.67 -2.07 -19.86
CA ALA A 101 4.00 -1.40 -20.95
C ALA A 101 5.00 -0.86 -21.98
N SER A 102 6.08 -0.24 -21.54
CA SER A 102 7.12 0.30 -22.43
C SER A 102 7.92 -0.78 -23.18
N ALA A 103 7.92 -2.00 -22.67
CA ALA A 103 8.50 -3.17 -23.33
C ALA A 103 7.65 -3.69 -24.48
N GLY A 104 6.43 -3.18 -24.64
CA GLY A 104 5.49 -3.60 -25.70
C GLY A 104 4.66 -4.84 -25.32
N ALA A 105 4.57 -5.16 -24.04
CA ALA A 105 3.67 -6.21 -23.59
C ALA A 105 2.21 -5.79 -23.74
N GLU A 106 1.35 -6.72 -24.06
CA GLU A 106 -0.10 -6.46 -24.11
C GLU A 106 -0.66 -6.27 -22.69
N PHE A 107 -1.51 -5.27 -22.54
CA PHE A 107 -2.18 -4.99 -21.28
C PHE A 107 -3.60 -4.44 -21.53
N GLU A 108 -4.47 -4.64 -20.58
CA GLU A 108 -5.83 -4.12 -20.60
C GLU A 108 -5.94 -2.95 -19.62
N ILE A 109 -6.53 -1.85 -20.07
CA ILE A 109 -6.95 -0.73 -19.22
C ILE A 109 -8.48 -0.75 -19.02
N ASP A 110 -9.18 -1.56 -19.81
CA ASP A 110 -10.64 -1.65 -19.75
C ASP A 110 -11.09 -2.46 -18.53
N LEU A 111 -11.71 -1.77 -17.58
CA LEU A 111 -12.29 -2.34 -16.39
C LEU A 111 -13.66 -3.01 -16.63
N SER A 112 -14.19 -2.97 -17.84
CA SER A 112 -15.47 -3.61 -18.18
C SER A 112 -15.42 -5.14 -18.00
N SER A 113 -14.28 -5.75 -18.23
CA SER A 113 -14.05 -7.18 -17.98
C SER A 113 -14.00 -7.52 -16.47
N MET A 114 -13.53 -6.59 -15.64
CA MET A 114 -13.53 -6.73 -14.18
C MET A 114 -14.94 -6.59 -13.59
N GLN A 115 -15.81 -5.80 -14.22
CA GLN A 115 -17.22 -5.67 -13.83
C GLN A 115 -17.98 -7.00 -13.95
N ALA A 116 -17.71 -7.75 -15.00
CA ALA A 116 -18.35 -9.06 -15.21
C ALA A 116 -17.91 -10.10 -14.18
N ALA A 117 -16.73 -9.93 -13.58
CA ALA A 117 -16.18 -10.83 -12.56
C ALA A 117 -16.56 -10.45 -11.13
N SER A 118 -16.94 -9.19 -10.88
CA SER A 118 -17.34 -8.72 -9.56
C SER A 118 -18.83 -8.99 -9.31
N ARG A 119 -19.13 -9.67 -8.22
CA ARG A 119 -20.51 -9.90 -7.75
C ARG A 119 -21.06 -8.73 -6.94
N ASP A 120 -20.24 -7.73 -6.65
CA ASP A 120 -20.61 -6.57 -5.84
C ASP A 120 -20.69 -5.34 -6.73
N THR A 121 -21.95 -5.03 -7.13
CA THR A 121 -22.25 -3.92 -8.03
C THR A 121 -22.07 -2.54 -7.39
N ASP A 122 -21.99 -2.47 -6.04
CA ASP A 122 -21.87 -1.19 -5.33
C ASP A 122 -20.45 -0.62 -5.36
N ILE A 123 -19.45 -1.46 -5.63
CA ILE A 123 -18.05 -1.03 -5.77
C ILE A 123 -17.76 -0.45 -7.16
N LEU A 124 -18.65 -0.68 -8.13
CA LEU A 124 -18.39 -0.46 -9.56
C LEU A 124 -19.05 0.79 -10.14
N HIS A 125 -19.52 1.71 -9.31
CA HIS A 125 -20.20 2.91 -9.80
C HIS A 125 -19.33 3.88 -10.61
N ASP A 126 -18.00 3.68 -10.66
CA ASP A 126 -17.11 4.52 -11.46
C ASP A 126 -15.94 3.73 -12.05
N VAL A 127 -16.27 2.93 -13.05
CA VAL A 127 -15.33 2.01 -13.72
C VAL A 127 -14.42 2.64 -14.77
N SER A 128 -14.50 3.93 -14.94
CA SER A 128 -13.59 4.65 -15.83
C SER A 128 -12.25 5.01 -15.18
N ARG A 129 -12.03 4.60 -13.91
CA ARG A 129 -10.85 4.99 -13.15
C ARG A 129 -9.92 3.80 -12.91
N THR A 130 -8.68 3.97 -13.26
CA THR A 130 -7.53 3.30 -12.63
C THR A 130 -7.59 3.53 -11.11
N ALA A 131 -6.69 2.99 -10.31
CA ALA A 131 -6.72 3.14 -8.86
C ALA A 131 -7.04 4.58 -8.42
N SER A 132 -7.93 4.73 -7.43
CA SER A 132 -8.28 6.04 -6.88
C SER A 132 -7.08 6.67 -6.18
N LEU A 133 -6.95 7.98 -6.30
CA LEU A 133 -5.97 8.74 -5.53
C LEU A 133 -6.43 8.83 -4.08
N ALA A 134 -5.52 8.57 -3.16
CA ALA A 134 -5.73 8.77 -1.74
C ALA A 134 -4.73 9.79 -1.19
N LEU A 135 -5.19 10.63 -0.27
CA LEU A 135 -4.30 11.52 0.47
C LEU A 135 -3.98 10.87 1.81
N VAL A 136 -2.73 10.45 1.97
CA VAL A 136 -2.25 9.86 3.22
C VAL A 136 -1.36 10.86 3.93
N TYR A 137 -1.68 11.17 5.19
CA TYR A 137 -0.93 12.13 5.98
C TYR A 137 -0.80 11.71 7.44
N ARG A 138 0.18 12.28 8.13
CA ARG A 138 0.35 12.10 9.58
C ARG A 138 -0.44 13.14 10.34
N PHE A 139 -1.07 12.69 11.43
CA PHE A 139 -1.75 13.55 12.36
C PHE A 139 -1.16 13.34 13.75
N GLY A 140 -0.65 14.41 14.36
CA GLY A 140 -0.10 14.41 15.72
C GLY A 140 -1.10 14.89 16.76
N GLY A 141 -0.85 14.57 18.02
CA GLY A 141 -1.73 14.90 19.15
C GLY A 141 -2.94 13.98 19.28
N ALA A 142 -2.93 12.85 18.57
CA ALA A 142 -3.93 11.80 18.72
C ALA A 142 -3.61 10.94 19.95
N ASP A 143 -4.63 10.26 20.46
CA ASP A 143 -4.49 9.15 21.41
C ASP A 143 -5.08 7.90 20.76
N TYR A 144 -4.21 7.14 20.10
CA TYR A 144 -4.66 5.99 19.32
C TYR A 144 -5.18 4.85 20.21
N GLU A 145 -4.62 4.64 21.39
CA GLU A 145 -5.10 3.61 22.32
C GLU A 145 -6.53 3.92 22.77
N ARG A 146 -6.79 5.17 23.12
CA ARG A 146 -8.13 5.64 23.50
C ARG A 146 -9.12 5.53 22.32
N TYR A 147 -8.68 5.85 21.10
CA TYR A 147 -9.49 5.68 19.90
C TYR A 147 -9.83 4.20 19.66
N ALA A 148 -8.84 3.31 19.75
CA ALA A 148 -9.04 1.89 19.54
C ALA A 148 -9.99 1.27 20.59
N ASP A 149 -9.86 1.67 21.86
CA ASP A 149 -10.75 1.24 22.93
C ASP A 149 -12.19 1.75 22.72
N TYR A 150 -12.33 3.00 22.30
CA TYR A 150 -13.64 3.57 21.94
C TYR A 150 -14.27 2.82 20.76
N ALA A 151 -13.50 2.55 19.70
CA ALA A 151 -13.94 1.81 18.53
C ALA A 151 -14.42 0.40 18.89
N ALA A 152 -13.69 -0.30 19.76
CA ALA A 152 -14.05 -1.64 20.23
C ALA A 152 -15.32 -1.65 21.09
N THR A 153 -15.54 -0.62 21.91
CA THR A 153 -16.68 -0.57 22.87
C THR A 153 -17.91 0.11 22.29
N ASN A 154 -17.76 0.94 21.25
CA ASN A 154 -18.85 1.74 20.68
C ASN A 154 -18.96 1.64 19.13
N PRO A 155 -19.01 0.43 18.55
CA PRO A 155 -18.92 0.26 17.08
C PRO A 155 -20.06 0.94 16.32
N GLN A 156 -21.25 1.00 16.88
CA GLN A 156 -22.41 1.66 16.23
C GLN A 156 -22.26 3.19 16.21
N GLN A 157 -21.73 3.76 17.28
CA GLN A 157 -21.48 5.21 17.34
C GLN A 157 -20.32 5.60 16.43
N LEU A 158 -19.26 4.80 16.39
CA LEU A 158 -18.17 5.00 15.45
C LEU A 158 -18.67 5.03 14.01
N LYS A 159 -19.44 4.03 13.60
CA LYS A 159 -20.04 3.97 12.27
C LYS A 159 -20.89 5.22 11.94
N LYS A 160 -21.63 5.74 12.91
CA LYS A 160 -22.40 6.99 12.73
C LYS A 160 -21.48 8.19 12.53
N HIS A 161 -20.39 8.28 13.28
CA HIS A 161 -19.40 9.35 13.08
C HIS A 161 -18.71 9.26 11.72
N GLU A 162 -18.33 8.07 11.29
CA GLU A 162 -17.76 7.83 9.95
C GLU A 162 -18.73 8.24 8.85
N GLN A 163 -20.01 7.89 8.95
CA GLN A 163 -21.04 8.31 8.00
C GLN A 163 -21.21 9.83 7.97
N ASN A 164 -21.21 10.49 9.12
CA ASN A 164 -21.29 11.94 9.19
C ASN A 164 -20.07 12.60 8.53
N LEU A 165 -18.86 12.08 8.80
CA LEU A 165 -17.64 12.56 8.17
C LEU A 165 -17.69 12.38 6.65
N GLN A 166 -18.15 11.23 6.17
CA GLN A 166 -18.34 10.96 4.75
C GLN A 166 -19.34 11.92 4.10
N GLN A 167 -20.43 12.27 4.78
CA GLN A 167 -21.39 13.25 4.27
C GLN A 167 -20.80 14.66 4.17
N ILE A 168 -19.94 15.05 5.13
CA ILE A 168 -19.32 16.37 5.16
C ILE A 168 -18.15 16.47 4.19
N ALA A 169 -17.29 15.47 4.18
CA ALA A 169 -16.03 15.47 3.45
C ALA A 169 -16.13 14.80 2.06
N GLY A 170 -17.19 14.02 1.81
CA GLY A 170 -17.36 13.27 0.56
C GLY A 170 -16.59 11.95 0.51
N TYR A 171 -15.83 11.60 1.56
CA TYR A 171 -15.03 10.37 1.65
C TYR A 171 -14.95 9.86 3.09
N ALA A 172 -14.64 8.57 3.24
CA ALA A 172 -14.41 7.96 4.54
C ALA A 172 -12.96 8.17 4.98
N LEU A 173 -12.76 8.61 6.24
CA LEU A 173 -11.44 8.68 6.85
C LEU A 173 -11.09 7.34 7.50
N LYS A 174 -9.90 6.85 7.23
CA LYS A 174 -9.33 5.68 7.91
C LYS A 174 -8.14 6.12 8.75
N ILE A 175 -8.10 5.65 9.99
CA ILE A 175 -7.06 6.01 10.96
C ILE A 175 -6.25 4.78 11.28
N PHE A 176 -4.94 4.87 11.11
CA PHE A 176 -4.00 3.77 11.32
C PHE A 176 -2.97 4.13 12.39
N PRO A 177 -2.54 3.15 13.21
CA PRO A 177 -1.52 3.38 14.22
C PRO A 177 -0.15 3.62 13.60
N THR A 178 0.71 4.27 14.38
CA THR A 178 2.16 4.30 14.16
C THR A 178 2.88 3.58 15.30
N SER A 179 4.21 3.61 15.31
CA SER A 179 5.01 3.18 16.46
C SER A 179 4.80 4.05 17.72
N ARG A 180 4.15 5.21 17.56
CA ARG A 180 3.87 6.18 18.63
C ARG A 180 2.36 6.27 18.84
N ASN A 181 1.93 6.29 20.11
CA ASN A 181 0.51 6.45 20.45
C ASN A 181 -0.06 7.82 20.05
N ASP A 182 0.79 8.86 20.09
CA ASP A 182 0.40 10.26 19.85
C ASP A 182 0.41 10.67 18.38
N VAL A 183 0.73 9.75 17.46
CA VAL A 183 0.78 9.99 16.01
C VAL A 183 0.03 8.90 15.28
N VAL A 184 -0.84 9.29 14.36
CA VAL A 184 -1.59 8.37 13.49
C VAL A 184 -1.35 8.71 12.03
N TRP A 185 -1.52 7.71 11.16
CA TRP A 185 -1.72 7.91 9.73
C TRP A 185 -3.20 8.04 9.46
N VAL A 186 -3.54 8.97 8.59
CA VAL A 186 -4.91 9.17 8.10
C VAL A 186 -4.89 8.98 6.59
N ASP A 187 -5.80 8.15 6.11
CA ASP A 187 -6.03 7.84 4.71
C ASP A 187 -7.48 8.21 4.36
N ASN A 188 -7.67 8.80 3.18
CA ASN A 188 -8.97 9.20 2.67
C ASN A 188 -9.16 8.87 1.19
#